data_70b542692050293f9f211161d65f196c
#
_entry.id   70b542692050293f9f211161d65f196c
#
_cell.length_a   1.000
_cell.length_b   1.000
_cell.length_c   1.000
_cell.angle_alpha   90.00
_cell.angle_beta   90.00
_cell.angle_gamma   90.00
#
_symmetry.space_group_name_H-M   'P 1'
#
loop_
_entity.id
_entity.type
_entity.pdbx_description
1 polymer ?
#
loop_
_entity_poly.entity_id
_entity_poly.type
_entity_poly.pdbx_seq_one_letter_code
_entity_poly.pdbx_strand_id
1 'polypeptide(L)'
;MFYEKRLSVPKLFLIFVIFSAASPAYAQQLRANDSWLDRPLVNWNRRAGSFPRLPRPPAPDAEAAITPRCRQQVRRPASAAERAVVRRGWTLYAPPQTSGTTKVILAMAGVDGMCRPLSFQAFVYSEGRYAGTLSPLRMDSRTDGALTNVRLTSPTRITAEFVRYKESDPLCCPSRISTVRYSMGRDEVPELVPDDVTTRATSPASDVSDSNSDTTAASLFGKRWTLTEMGERSFSADEPYIEFDREQGGFSGSSGCNRISGRAEINEARLRLTRIISTKRGCPGEAQRIETSFLRLLEETTRFDVRGDTLRLYANDRPILTFVSR
;
A
#
# COMPACT_ATOMS: atom_id res chain seq x y z
N MET A 1 19.15 -19.87 -103.21
CA MET A 1 19.28 -18.49 -102.79
C MET A 1 18.14 -18.14 -101.90
N PHE A 2 18.25 -18.48 -100.64
CA PHE A 2 17.16 -18.30 -99.62
C PHE A 2 17.58 -17.21 -98.65
N TYR A 3 16.76 -16.17 -98.56
CA TYR A 3 16.94 -14.98 -97.73
C TYR A 3 16.15 -15.18 -96.44
N GLU A 4 16.85 -15.43 -95.35
CA GLU A 4 16.22 -15.55 -94.04
C GLU A 4 15.97 -14.16 -93.41
N LYS A 5 14.70 -13.81 -93.18
CA LYS A 5 14.30 -12.62 -92.48
C LYS A 5 14.35 -12.92 -90.97
N ARG A 6 15.28 -12.30 -90.25
CA ARG A 6 15.31 -12.30 -88.84
C ARG A 6 14.20 -11.34 -88.25
N LEU A 7 13.22 -11.88 -87.56
CA LEU A 7 12.27 -11.11 -86.80
C LEU A 7 12.94 -10.67 -85.49
N SER A 8 13.03 -9.35 -85.31
CA SER A 8 13.47 -8.71 -84.07
C SER A 8 12.29 -8.67 -83.10
N VAL A 9 12.45 -9.34 -81.93
CA VAL A 9 11.48 -9.32 -80.84
C VAL A 9 11.85 -8.18 -79.90
N PRO A 10 10.93 -7.24 -79.57
CA PRO A 10 11.21 -6.18 -78.60
C PRO A 10 11.28 -6.73 -77.20
N LYS A 11 12.38 -6.48 -76.50
CA LYS A 11 12.51 -6.76 -75.01
C LYS A 11 11.57 -5.89 -74.26
N LEU A 12 10.49 -6.50 -73.76
CA LEU A 12 9.58 -5.88 -72.81
C LEU A 12 10.30 -5.85 -71.44
N PHE A 13 10.76 -4.67 -71.02
CA PHE A 13 11.29 -4.46 -69.70
C PHE A 13 10.09 -4.42 -68.71
N LEU A 14 9.86 -5.52 -68.00
CA LEU A 14 8.94 -5.56 -66.88
C LEU A 14 9.60 -4.86 -65.69
N ILE A 15 9.18 -3.60 -65.45
CA ILE A 15 9.55 -2.88 -64.22
C ILE A 15 8.73 -3.47 -63.10
N PHE A 16 9.36 -4.34 -62.30
CA PHE A 16 8.83 -4.78 -61.01
C PHE A 16 8.91 -3.60 -60.03
N VAL A 17 7.84 -2.86 -59.85
CA VAL A 17 7.69 -1.92 -58.73
C VAL A 17 7.46 -2.75 -57.49
N ILE A 18 8.50 -2.98 -56.70
CA ILE A 18 8.43 -3.56 -55.40
C ILE A 18 7.78 -2.49 -54.47
N PHE A 19 6.48 -2.56 -54.30
CA PHE A 19 5.81 -1.89 -53.22
C PHE A 19 6.27 -2.56 -51.90
N SER A 20 7.33 -2.02 -51.31
CA SER A 20 7.63 -2.29 -49.90
C SER A 20 6.50 -1.71 -49.09
N ALA A 21 5.52 -2.54 -48.78
CA ALA A 21 4.60 -2.27 -47.71
C ALA A 21 5.43 -2.24 -46.42
N ALA A 22 5.94 -1.07 -46.08
CA ALA A 22 6.41 -0.78 -44.72
C ALA A 22 5.17 -0.91 -43.82
N SER A 23 4.99 -2.10 -43.26
CA SER A 23 4.14 -2.25 -42.07
C SER A 23 4.63 -1.20 -41.05
N PRO A 24 3.78 -0.31 -40.57
CA PRO A 24 4.15 0.49 -39.42
C PRO A 24 4.32 -0.51 -38.27
N ALA A 25 5.54 -0.98 -38.05
CA ALA A 25 5.96 -1.46 -36.77
C ALA A 25 5.79 -0.23 -35.88
N TYR A 26 4.61 -0.11 -35.24
CA TYR A 26 4.45 0.65 -34.02
C TYR A 26 5.40 -0.02 -33.02
N ALA A 27 6.66 0.38 -33.11
CA ALA A 27 7.56 0.30 -31.99
C ALA A 27 6.90 1.19 -30.94
N GLN A 28 6.06 0.59 -30.10
CA GLN A 28 5.72 1.14 -28.83
C GLN A 28 7.04 1.30 -28.11
N GLN A 29 7.61 2.48 -28.25
CA GLN A 29 8.69 2.95 -27.42
C GLN A 29 8.15 2.89 -26.01
N LEU A 30 8.45 1.80 -25.32
CA LEU A 30 8.20 1.64 -23.90
C LEU A 30 8.89 2.84 -23.25
N ARG A 31 8.11 3.85 -22.87
CA ARG A 31 8.63 4.92 -22.04
C ARG A 31 9.11 4.23 -20.77
N ALA A 32 10.37 4.45 -20.42
CA ALA A 32 11.05 3.81 -19.29
C ALA A 32 10.31 4.00 -17.92
N ASN A 33 9.23 4.78 -17.91
CA ASN A 33 8.45 5.16 -16.75
C ASN A 33 7.02 4.62 -16.72
N ASP A 34 6.61 3.72 -17.65
CA ASP A 34 5.26 3.16 -17.61
C ASP A 34 5.15 2.09 -16.54
N SER A 35 4.53 2.45 -15.43
CA SER A 35 4.20 1.50 -14.35
C SER A 35 3.20 0.43 -14.84
N TRP A 36 3.30 -0.79 -14.31
CA TRP A 36 2.32 -1.84 -14.55
C TRP A 36 0.90 -1.44 -14.10
N LEU A 37 0.80 -0.47 -13.18
CA LEU A 37 -0.45 0.10 -12.66
C LEU A 37 -1.14 1.06 -13.65
N ASP A 38 -0.46 1.49 -14.71
CA ASP A 38 -1.02 2.35 -15.77
C ASP A 38 -1.47 1.54 -17.00
N ARG A 39 -1.36 0.21 -16.94
CA ARG A 39 -1.75 -0.72 -18.00
C ARG A 39 -2.99 -1.49 -17.62
N PRO A 40 -3.75 -2.01 -18.59
CA PRO A 40 -4.81 -2.97 -18.30
C PRO A 40 -4.26 -4.13 -17.47
N LEU A 41 -4.95 -4.46 -16.38
CA LEU A 41 -4.54 -5.56 -15.53
C LEU A 41 -4.64 -6.87 -16.29
N VAL A 42 -3.55 -7.64 -16.24
CA VAL A 42 -3.50 -9.03 -16.68
C VAL A 42 -3.24 -9.91 -15.46
N ASN A 43 -3.73 -11.12 -15.45
CA ASN A 43 -3.41 -12.03 -14.36
C ASN A 43 -2.00 -12.60 -14.54
N TRP A 44 -1.00 -11.96 -13.92
CA TRP A 44 0.39 -12.41 -13.92
C TRP A 44 0.66 -13.65 -13.08
N ASN A 45 -0.27 -14.02 -12.21
CA ASN A 45 -0.18 -15.21 -11.39
C ASN A 45 -0.56 -16.48 -12.19
N ARG A 46 -1.34 -16.30 -13.26
CA ARG A 46 -1.74 -17.37 -14.17
C ARG A 46 -0.67 -17.59 -15.26
N ARG A 47 -0.19 -18.84 -15.35
CA ARG A 47 0.60 -19.29 -16.50
C ARG A 47 -0.18 -20.40 -17.20
N ALA A 48 -0.30 -20.32 -18.51
CA ALA A 48 -0.99 -21.33 -19.31
C ALA A 48 -0.52 -22.75 -18.92
N GLY A 49 -1.45 -23.57 -18.44
CA GLY A 49 -1.22 -24.97 -18.10
C GLY A 49 -0.37 -25.26 -16.85
N SER A 50 -0.09 -24.27 -15.99
CA SER A 50 0.71 -24.51 -14.79
C SER A 50 0.26 -23.68 -13.58
N PHE A 51 0.39 -24.27 -12.39
CA PHE A 51 0.14 -23.61 -11.11
C PHE A 51 1.11 -22.47 -10.84
N PRO A 52 0.72 -21.45 -10.04
CA PRO A 52 1.61 -20.40 -9.62
C PRO A 52 2.86 -20.97 -8.95
N ARG A 53 4.03 -20.55 -9.41
CA ARG A 53 5.31 -20.99 -8.83
C ARG A 53 5.91 -19.85 -8.02
N LEU A 54 6.29 -20.16 -6.79
CA LEU A 54 6.98 -19.21 -5.90
C LEU A 54 8.29 -18.74 -6.55
N PRO A 55 8.42 -17.44 -6.88
CA PRO A 55 9.63 -16.92 -7.53
C PRO A 55 10.84 -16.97 -6.59
N ARG A 56 12.05 -16.89 -7.17
CA ARG A 56 13.29 -16.70 -6.42
C ARG A 56 13.59 -15.20 -6.29
N PRO A 57 14.27 -14.77 -5.20
CA PRO A 57 14.82 -13.43 -5.16
C PRO A 57 15.90 -13.27 -6.25
N PRO A 58 16.26 -12.02 -6.63
CA PRO A 58 17.47 -11.76 -7.40
C PRO A 58 18.70 -12.23 -6.62
N ALA A 59 19.82 -12.38 -7.32
CA ALA A 59 21.11 -12.53 -6.64
C ALA A 59 21.32 -11.31 -5.72
N PRO A 60 21.77 -11.53 -4.48
CA PRO A 60 22.02 -10.40 -3.58
C PRO A 60 23.12 -9.52 -4.17
N ASP A 61 22.83 -8.24 -4.28
CA ASP A 61 23.85 -7.22 -4.51
C ASP A 61 24.64 -7.02 -3.21
N ALA A 62 25.96 -6.86 -3.30
CA ALA A 62 26.82 -6.66 -2.13
C ALA A 62 26.39 -5.43 -1.31
N GLU A 63 25.91 -4.36 -1.99
CA GLU A 63 25.44 -3.14 -1.35
C GLU A 63 24.06 -3.30 -0.69
N ALA A 64 23.25 -4.26 -1.14
CA ALA A 64 21.94 -4.58 -0.60
C ALA A 64 21.99 -5.64 0.52
N ALA A 65 23.16 -6.06 0.97
CA ALA A 65 23.31 -7.07 2.00
C ALA A 65 22.70 -6.61 3.34
N ILE A 66 22.01 -7.52 4.02
CA ILE A 66 21.41 -7.25 5.34
C ILE A 66 22.51 -7.16 6.38
N THR A 67 22.90 -5.95 6.71
CA THR A 67 23.93 -5.65 7.71
C THR A 67 23.45 -6.01 9.13
N PRO A 68 24.36 -6.18 10.12
CA PRO A 68 23.99 -6.40 11.51
C PRO A 68 23.01 -5.36 12.07
N ARG A 69 23.15 -4.10 11.66
CA ARG A 69 22.27 -2.97 12.03
C ARG A 69 20.82 -3.21 11.58
N CYS A 70 20.60 -3.83 10.42
CA CYS A 70 19.29 -4.04 9.83
C CYS A 70 18.64 -5.38 10.25
N ARG A 71 19.35 -6.23 11.00
CA ARG A 71 18.83 -7.55 11.44
C ARG A 71 17.58 -7.48 12.31
N GLN A 72 17.34 -6.36 12.97
CA GLN A 72 16.13 -6.17 13.80
C GLN A 72 14.83 -6.23 12.97
N GLN A 73 14.91 -5.96 11.67
CA GLN A 73 13.75 -6.06 10.76
C GLN A 73 13.55 -7.48 10.23
N VAL A 74 14.53 -8.36 10.39
CA VAL A 74 14.45 -9.74 9.89
C VAL A 74 13.65 -10.59 10.86
N ARG A 75 12.65 -11.28 10.33
CA ARG A 75 11.76 -12.13 11.09
C ARG A 75 12.01 -13.62 10.82
N ARG A 76 11.89 -14.44 11.85
CA ARG A 76 11.94 -15.89 11.70
C ARG A 76 10.62 -16.45 11.18
N PRO A 77 10.63 -17.50 10.33
CA PRO A 77 9.41 -18.12 9.83
C PRO A 77 8.68 -18.89 10.94
N ALA A 78 7.40 -18.62 11.11
CA ALA A 78 6.52 -19.26 12.08
C ALA A 78 5.57 -20.32 11.44
N SER A 79 5.33 -20.25 10.12
CA SER A 79 4.41 -21.14 9.42
C SER A 79 5.07 -21.93 8.29
N ALA A 80 4.40 -22.98 7.79
CA ALA A 80 4.90 -23.76 6.64
C ALA A 80 5.05 -22.88 5.38
N ALA A 81 4.10 -21.97 5.13
CA ALA A 81 4.14 -21.02 4.02
C ALA A 81 5.36 -20.10 4.12
N GLU A 82 5.63 -19.54 5.30
CA GLU A 82 6.81 -18.68 5.52
C GLU A 82 8.12 -19.45 5.37
N ARG A 83 8.18 -20.69 5.88
CA ARG A 83 9.34 -21.57 5.65
C ARG A 83 9.57 -21.87 4.17
N ALA A 84 8.50 -21.99 3.37
CA ALA A 84 8.61 -22.19 1.93
C ALA A 84 9.22 -20.93 1.25
N VAL A 85 8.79 -19.72 1.64
CA VAL A 85 9.34 -18.44 1.16
C VAL A 85 10.83 -18.34 1.50
N VAL A 86 11.21 -18.64 2.75
CA VAL A 86 12.62 -18.61 3.21
C VAL A 86 13.49 -19.64 2.48
N ARG A 87 12.98 -20.89 2.31
CA ARG A 87 13.71 -21.93 1.54
C ARG A 87 13.94 -21.53 0.08
N ARG A 88 13.14 -20.61 -0.45
CA ARG A 88 13.30 -20.10 -1.81
C ARG A 88 14.38 -19.01 -1.91
N GLY A 89 14.94 -18.58 -0.76
CA GLY A 89 16.01 -17.58 -0.65
C GLY A 89 15.55 -16.20 -0.20
N TRP A 90 14.27 -16.02 0.12
CA TRP A 90 13.72 -14.74 0.58
C TRP A 90 13.94 -14.53 2.08
N THR A 91 14.05 -13.28 2.49
CA THR A 91 14.15 -12.86 3.89
C THR A 91 12.84 -12.19 4.33
N LEU A 92 12.21 -12.73 5.38
CA LEU A 92 10.99 -12.16 5.95
C LEU A 92 11.30 -10.88 6.75
N TYR A 93 10.49 -9.81 6.57
CA TYR A 93 10.73 -8.55 7.30
C TYR A 93 9.51 -8.02 8.08
N ALA A 94 8.29 -8.27 7.65
CA ALA A 94 7.08 -7.78 8.30
C ALA A 94 6.20 -8.93 8.81
N PRO A 95 5.37 -8.70 9.84
CA PRO A 95 4.38 -9.68 10.26
C PRO A 95 3.43 -10.03 9.12
N PRO A 96 3.04 -11.30 8.95
CA PRO A 96 2.07 -11.68 7.94
C PRO A 96 0.69 -11.14 8.31
N GLN A 97 -0.07 -10.73 7.31
CA GLN A 97 -1.50 -10.48 7.49
C GLN A 97 -2.28 -11.75 7.20
N THR A 98 -3.28 -12.05 7.99
CA THR A 98 -4.05 -13.30 7.90
C THR A 98 -5.55 -13.02 8.03
N SER A 99 -6.34 -13.66 7.17
CA SER A 99 -7.80 -13.69 7.25
C SER A 99 -8.28 -15.10 6.89
N GLY A 100 -8.83 -15.83 7.84
CA GLY A 100 -9.18 -17.24 7.67
C GLY A 100 -7.96 -18.08 7.23
N THR A 101 -8.09 -18.76 6.11
CA THR A 101 -7.02 -19.61 5.52
C THR A 101 -6.05 -18.83 4.63
N THR A 102 -6.32 -17.55 4.36
CA THR A 102 -5.50 -16.70 3.48
C THR A 102 -4.49 -15.89 4.27
N LYS A 103 -3.26 -15.86 3.77
CA LYS A 103 -2.11 -15.20 4.38
C LYS A 103 -1.32 -14.41 3.33
N VAL A 104 -0.98 -13.15 3.66
CA VAL A 104 -0.03 -12.33 2.90
C VAL A 104 1.29 -12.27 3.66
N ILE A 105 2.36 -12.65 2.99
CA ILE A 105 3.72 -12.73 3.54
C ILE A 105 4.59 -11.73 2.79
N LEU A 106 5.21 -10.80 3.51
CA LEU A 106 6.16 -9.84 2.97
C LEU A 106 7.60 -10.33 3.14
N ALA A 107 8.34 -10.38 2.04
CA ALA A 107 9.74 -10.76 2.07
C ALA A 107 10.56 -9.96 1.06
N MET A 108 11.84 -9.79 1.36
CA MET A 108 12.80 -8.95 0.64
C MET A 108 14.02 -9.76 0.23
N ALA A 109 14.74 -9.28 -0.80
CA ALA A 109 16.06 -9.83 -1.15
C ALA A 109 17.20 -9.13 -0.41
N GLY A 110 17.04 -7.84 -0.09
CA GLY A 110 18.04 -7.03 0.58
C GLY A 110 17.44 -5.79 1.23
N VAL A 111 18.31 -4.89 1.68
CA VAL A 111 17.94 -3.60 2.28
C VAL A 111 18.84 -2.49 1.76
N ASP A 112 18.33 -1.25 1.79
CA ASP A 112 19.16 -0.07 1.53
C ASP A 112 19.95 0.37 2.79
N GLY A 113 20.74 1.43 2.65
CA GLY A 113 21.53 2.01 3.75
C GLY A 113 20.72 2.51 4.95
N MET A 114 19.40 2.64 4.81
CA MET A 114 18.47 3.00 5.88
C MET A 114 17.65 1.80 6.39
N CYS A 115 18.04 0.59 6.02
CA CYS A 115 17.36 -0.67 6.34
C CYS A 115 15.97 -0.84 5.71
N ARG A 116 15.64 -0.11 4.64
CA ARG A 116 14.37 -0.28 3.95
C ARG A 116 14.44 -1.45 2.99
N PRO A 117 13.34 -2.23 2.82
CA PRO A 117 13.31 -3.37 1.93
C PRO A 117 13.65 -3.01 0.48
N LEU A 118 14.55 -3.80 -0.12
CA LEU A 118 14.88 -3.79 -1.55
C LEU A 118 14.51 -5.12 -2.20
N SER A 119 14.10 -5.06 -3.45
CA SER A 119 13.63 -6.19 -4.26
C SER A 119 12.65 -7.06 -3.48
N PHE A 120 11.72 -6.40 -2.76
CA PHE A 120 10.73 -7.09 -1.94
C PHE A 120 9.51 -7.53 -2.74
N GLN A 121 8.76 -8.48 -2.16
CA GLN A 121 7.55 -9.01 -2.76
C GLN A 121 6.53 -9.38 -1.69
N ALA A 122 5.25 -9.35 -2.05
CA ALA A 122 4.15 -9.80 -1.22
C ALA A 122 3.59 -11.12 -1.78
N PHE A 123 3.76 -12.19 -1.03
CA PHE A 123 3.35 -13.54 -1.38
C PHE A 123 2.01 -13.88 -0.76
N VAL A 124 1.08 -14.35 -1.56
CA VAL A 124 -0.25 -14.75 -1.09
C VAL A 124 -0.33 -16.27 -1.05
N TYR A 125 -0.79 -16.78 0.08
CA TYR A 125 -1.11 -18.17 0.32
C TYR A 125 -2.56 -18.30 0.72
N SER A 126 -3.25 -19.30 0.23
CA SER A 126 -4.59 -19.69 0.64
C SER A 126 -4.62 -21.18 0.86
N GLU A 127 -5.25 -21.66 1.94
CA GLU A 127 -5.33 -23.06 2.31
C GLU A 127 -3.94 -23.76 2.34
N GLY A 128 -2.92 -23.03 2.75
CA GLY A 128 -1.54 -23.52 2.82
C GLY A 128 -0.81 -23.60 1.47
N ARG A 129 -1.47 -23.29 0.35
CA ARG A 129 -0.91 -23.32 -1.01
C ARG A 129 -0.55 -21.92 -1.48
N TYR A 130 0.49 -21.81 -2.28
CA TYR A 130 0.89 -20.53 -2.89
C TYR A 130 -0.09 -20.15 -4.00
N ALA A 131 -0.69 -18.96 -3.89
CA ALA A 131 -1.69 -18.44 -4.81
C ALA A 131 -1.17 -17.36 -5.77
N GLY A 132 -0.05 -16.70 -5.45
CA GLY A 132 0.51 -15.66 -6.30
C GLY A 132 1.18 -14.52 -5.54
N THR A 133 1.49 -13.44 -6.27
CA THR A 133 2.06 -12.19 -5.74
C THR A 133 1.10 -11.02 -5.97
N LEU A 134 1.17 -10.01 -5.08
CA LEU A 134 0.39 -8.78 -5.23
C LEU A 134 0.94 -7.81 -6.30
N SER A 135 2.12 -8.06 -6.82
CA SER A 135 2.73 -7.28 -7.91
C SER A 135 3.38 -8.21 -8.92
N PRO A 136 3.31 -7.91 -10.23
CA PRO A 136 4.04 -8.67 -11.26
C PRO A 136 5.55 -8.49 -11.16
N LEU A 137 5.98 -7.38 -10.54
CA LEU A 137 7.39 -7.00 -10.41
C LEU A 137 7.81 -7.00 -8.94
N ARG A 138 9.11 -7.19 -8.71
CA ARG A 138 9.72 -6.91 -7.41
C ARG A 138 9.71 -5.40 -7.19
N MET A 139 9.61 -5.01 -5.94
CA MET A 139 9.44 -3.62 -5.53
C MET A 139 10.62 -3.16 -4.68
N ASP A 140 11.01 -1.92 -4.84
CA ASP A 140 11.97 -1.25 -3.98
C ASP A 140 11.25 -0.17 -3.17
N SER A 141 11.63 0.01 -1.91
CA SER A 141 11.05 1.06 -1.08
C SER A 141 11.26 2.43 -1.70
N ARG A 142 10.21 3.26 -1.70
CA ARG A 142 10.22 4.63 -2.28
C ARG A 142 10.40 4.68 -3.80
N THR A 143 9.96 3.67 -4.51
CA THR A 143 9.88 3.69 -5.96
C THR A 143 8.42 3.64 -6.43
N ASP A 144 8.17 4.07 -7.66
CA ASP A 144 6.82 3.97 -8.26
C ASP A 144 6.36 2.51 -8.30
N GLY A 145 5.12 2.27 -7.87
CA GLY A 145 4.55 0.93 -7.79
C GLY A 145 4.99 0.11 -6.57
N ALA A 146 5.69 0.71 -5.59
CA ALA A 146 5.99 0.01 -4.34
C ALA A 146 4.75 -0.15 -3.46
N LEU A 147 4.57 -1.36 -2.91
CA LEU A 147 3.49 -1.68 -1.99
C LEU A 147 3.65 -0.90 -0.68
N THR A 148 2.59 -0.21 -0.26
CA THR A 148 2.56 0.55 0.99
C THR A 148 1.57 0.01 2.01
N ASN A 149 0.47 -0.58 1.53
CA ASN A 149 -0.55 -1.11 2.43
C ASN A 149 -1.20 -2.37 1.83
N VAL A 150 -1.59 -3.30 2.70
CA VAL A 150 -2.38 -4.49 2.34
C VAL A 150 -3.50 -4.64 3.34
N ARG A 151 -4.70 -4.93 2.87
CA ARG A 151 -5.85 -5.24 3.70
C ARG A 151 -6.55 -6.49 3.18
N LEU A 152 -6.68 -7.48 4.03
CA LEU A 152 -7.50 -8.66 3.77
C LEU A 152 -8.91 -8.36 4.29
N THR A 153 -9.84 -8.08 3.38
CA THR A 153 -11.24 -7.79 3.73
C THR A 153 -12.05 -9.06 3.96
N SER A 154 -11.57 -10.19 3.42
CA SER A 154 -12.07 -11.54 3.67
C SER A 154 -11.00 -12.56 3.25
N PRO A 155 -11.19 -13.87 3.51
CA PRO A 155 -10.28 -14.90 3.02
C PRO A 155 -10.14 -14.94 1.49
N THR A 156 -11.10 -14.38 0.76
CA THR A 156 -11.11 -14.39 -0.71
C THR A 156 -10.91 -13.03 -1.35
N ARG A 157 -10.77 -11.95 -0.56
CA ARG A 157 -10.62 -10.60 -1.08
C ARG A 157 -9.49 -9.84 -0.40
N ILE A 158 -8.60 -9.32 -1.23
CA ILE A 158 -7.45 -8.52 -0.80
C ILE A 158 -7.50 -7.17 -1.50
N THR A 159 -7.17 -6.13 -0.76
CA THR A 159 -6.94 -4.79 -1.29
C THR A 159 -5.51 -4.40 -0.99
N ALA A 160 -4.76 -3.96 -1.99
CA ALA A 160 -3.38 -3.50 -1.84
C ALA A 160 -3.21 -2.09 -2.40
N GLU A 161 -2.48 -1.26 -1.68
CA GLU A 161 -2.16 0.11 -2.09
C GLU A 161 -0.68 0.21 -2.47
N PHE A 162 -0.43 0.86 -3.60
CA PHE A 162 0.90 1.07 -4.18
C PHE A 162 1.16 2.57 -4.32
N VAL A 163 2.31 3.02 -3.85
CA VAL A 163 2.72 4.41 -4.03
C VAL A 163 3.02 4.70 -5.50
N ARG A 164 2.68 5.91 -5.94
CA ARG A 164 2.87 6.35 -7.31
C ARG A 164 3.63 7.68 -7.31
N TYR A 165 4.81 7.63 -7.90
CA TYR A 165 5.68 8.78 -8.02
C TYR A 165 5.61 9.37 -9.43
N LYS A 166 5.57 10.70 -9.51
CA LYS A 166 5.93 11.45 -10.72
C LYS A 166 7.43 11.77 -10.67
N GLU A 167 7.99 12.12 -11.80
CA GLU A 167 9.39 12.52 -11.88
C GLU A 167 9.73 13.72 -10.98
N SER A 168 8.75 14.61 -10.77
CA SER A 168 8.87 15.78 -9.90
C SER A 168 8.67 15.51 -8.42
N ASP A 169 8.24 14.29 -8.04
CA ASP A 169 7.90 14.00 -6.64
C ASP A 169 9.16 13.80 -5.79
N PRO A 170 9.23 14.39 -4.60
CA PRO A 170 10.29 14.07 -3.65
C PRO A 170 10.17 12.60 -3.22
N LEU A 171 11.29 11.93 -2.95
CA LEU A 171 11.33 10.53 -2.52
C LEU A 171 10.52 10.23 -1.23
N CYS A 172 10.25 11.26 -0.41
CA CYS A 172 9.41 11.11 0.78
C CYS A 172 7.91 11.00 0.47
N CYS A 173 7.49 11.57 -0.70
CA CYS A 173 6.13 12.07 -0.79
C CYS A 173 5.55 11.78 -2.19
N PRO A 174 5.05 10.55 -2.41
CA PRO A 174 4.42 10.18 -3.67
C PRO A 174 3.14 11.00 -3.89
N SER A 175 2.94 11.52 -5.09
CA SER A 175 1.77 12.36 -5.40
C SER A 175 0.50 11.57 -5.67
N ARG A 176 0.57 10.24 -5.80
CA ARG A 176 -0.59 9.40 -6.09
C ARG A 176 -0.49 8.04 -5.37
N ILE A 177 -1.63 7.39 -5.20
CA ILE A 177 -1.74 6.00 -4.72
C ILE A 177 -2.64 5.24 -5.68
N SER A 178 -2.19 4.07 -6.12
CA SER A 178 -3.01 3.10 -6.84
C SER A 178 -3.49 2.02 -5.88
N THR A 179 -4.78 1.78 -5.86
CA THR A 179 -5.41 0.71 -5.10
C THR A 179 -5.79 -0.41 -6.06
N VAL A 180 -5.26 -1.60 -5.85
CA VAL A 180 -5.61 -2.81 -6.61
C VAL A 180 -6.43 -3.73 -5.73
N ARG A 181 -7.56 -4.18 -6.26
CA ARG A 181 -8.41 -5.21 -5.64
C ARG A 181 -8.10 -6.57 -6.26
N TYR A 182 -8.12 -7.59 -5.41
CA TYR A 182 -7.85 -8.96 -5.81
C TYR A 182 -8.92 -9.88 -5.26
N SER A 183 -9.23 -10.91 -6.03
CA SER A 183 -10.03 -12.05 -5.61
C SER A 183 -9.22 -13.35 -5.68
N MET A 184 -9.66 -14.35 -4.91
CA MET A 184 -9.15 -15.71 -5.03
C MET A 184 -10.01 -16.47 -6.03
N GLY A 185 -9.38 -17.04 -7.06
CA GLY A 185 -10.03 -17.96 -7.97
C GLY A 185 -10.60 -19.17 -7.22
N ARG A 186 -11.69 -19.74 -7.74
CA ARG A 186 -12.43 -20.85 -7.11
C ARG A 186 -12.06 -22.22 -7.66
N ASP A 187 -10.98 -22.31 -8.44
CA ASP A 187 -10.50 -23.56 -9.00
C ASP A 187 -9.87 -24.46 -7.92
N GLU A 188 -9.59 -25.71 -8.24
CA GLU A 188 -8.97 -26.70 -7.31
C GLU A 188 -7.65 -26.21 -6.67
N VAL A 189 -7.00 -25.26 -7.30
CA VAL A 189 -5.79 -24.62 -6.78
C VAL A 189 -6.06 -23.13 -6.61
N PRO A 190 -5.77 -22.56 -5.42
CA PRO A 190 -5.98 -21.14 -5.19
C PRO A 190 -5.10 -20.31 -6.14
N GLU A 191 -5.73 -19.39 -6.84
CA GLU A 191 -5.08 -18.45 -7.75
C GLU A 191 -5.48 -17.03 -7.37
N LEU A 192 -4.51 -16.15 -7.18
CA LEU A 192 -4.76 -14.76 -6.91
C LEU A 192 -4.99 -14.02 -8.25
N VAL A 193 -6.16 -13.42 -8.40
CA VAL A 193 -6.57 -12.68 -9.59
C VAL A 193 -6.66 -11.20 -9.27
N PRO A 194 -5.92 -10.32 -9.98
CA PRO A 194 -6.15 -8.89 -9.90
C PRO A 194 -7.44 -8.53 -10.64
N ASP A 195 -8.39 -7.87 -9.94
CA ASP A 195 -9.71 -7.56 -10.49
C ASP A 195 -9.75 -6.19 -11.15
N ASP A 196 -9.31 -5.16 -10.41
CA ASP A 196 -9.31 -3.78 -10.88
C ASP A 196 -8.24 -2.92 -10.18
N VAL A 197 -7.94 -1.78 -10.81
CA VAL A 197 -7.05 -0.75 -10.27
C VAL A 197 -7.70 0.62 -10.34
N THR A 198 -7.62 1.36 -9.24
CA THR A 198 -8.02 2.76 -9.16
C THR A 198 -6.87 3.60 -8.64
N THR A 199 -6.57 4.71 -9.30
CA THR A 199 -5.49 5.62 -8.89
C THR A 199 -6.09 6.93 -8.44
N ARG A 200 -5.73 7.38 -7.24
CA ARG A 200 -6.10 8.69 -6.68
C ARG A 200 -4.86 9.54 -6.43
N ALA A 201 -4.99 10.84 -6.52
CA ALA A 201 -3.95 11.75 -6.08
C ALA A 201 -3.78 11.64 -4.56
N THR A 202 -2.52 11.66 -4.09
CA THR A 202 -2.20 12.00 -2.70
C THR A 202 -2.00 13.50 -2.73
N SER A 203 -3.07 14.29 -2.61
CA SER A 203 -2.95 15.73 -2.74
C SER A 203 -2.02 16.32 -1.68
N PRO A 204 -1.04 17.13 -2.06
CA PRO A 204 -0.84 18.38 -1.38
C PRO A 204 -1.99 19.28 -1.82
N ALA A 205 -2.68 19.88 -0.85
CA ALA A 205 -3.89 20.66 -1.08
C ALA A 205 -3.84 21.54 -2.33
N SER A 206 -4.73 21.31 -3.32
CA SER A 206 -5.46 22.30 -4.11
C SER A 206 -6.27 21.59 -5.20
N ASP A 207 -7.56 21.95 -5.24
CA ASP A 207 -8.59 21.73 -6.26
C ASP A 207 -9.36 20.41 -6.25
N VAL A 208 -10.34 20.43 -5.44
CA VAL A 208 -11.80 20.22 -5.47
C VAL A 208 -12.40 19.71 -6.77
N SER A 209 -12.97 18.54 -6.74
CA SER A 209 -14.39 18.22 -6.99
C SER A 209 -14.56 16.71 -6.99
N ASP A 210 -15.11 16.19 -6.03
CA ASP A 210 -16.26 15.34 -5.80
C ASP A 210 -16.12 14.40 -4.62
N SER A 211 -17.10 14.60 -3.71
CA SER A 211 -17.63 13.67 -2.72
C SER A 211 -16.73 13.22 -1.55
N ASN A 212 -16.89 13.94 -0.42
CA ASN A 212 -16.88 13.45 0.96
C ASN A 212 -15.60 12.81 1.51
N SER A 213 -14.51 13.59 1.56
CA SER A 213 -13.43 13.37 2.54
C SER A 213 -12.92 14.72 3.02
N ASP A 214 -13.61 15.33 3.96
CA ASP A 214 -13.17 16.54 4.66
C ASP A 214 -12.00 16.21 5.62
N THR A 215 -10.83 15.84 5.09
CA THR A 215 -9.62 15.76 5.89
C THR A 215 -8.89 17.09 5.86
N THR A 216 -9.57 18.16 6.24
CA THR A 216 -8.94 19.45 6.51
C THR A 216 -8.73 19.59 8.01
N ALA A 217 -7.63 20.25 8.42
CA ALA A 217 -7.43 20.60 9.82
C ALA A 217 -8.66 21.33 10.40
N ALA A 218 -9.43 22.01 9.56
CA ALA A 218 -10.66 22.69 9.91
C ALA A 218 -11.75 21.75 10.47
N SER A 219 -11.82 20.51 9.98
CA SER A 219 -12.85 19.55 10.40
C SER A 219 -12.64 18.95 11.79
N LEU A 220 -11.44 19.15 12.39
CA LEU A 220 -11.16 18.75 13.79
C LEU A 220 -11.79 19.68 14.81
N PHE A 221 -11.94 20.97 14.47
CA PHE A 221 -12.30 22.02 15.42
C PHE A 221 -13.81 22.17 15.60
N GLY A 222 -14.21 22.68 16.77
CA GLY A 222 -15.62 22.99 17.07
C GLY A 222 -16.50 21.76 17.29
N LYS A 223 -15.92 20.59 17.43
CA LYS A 223 -16.61 19.32 17.65
C LYS A 223 -16.06 18.62 18.89
N ARG A 224 -16.93 17.95 19.62
CA ARG A 224 -16.54 16.98 20.63
C ARG A 224 -16.41 15.61 19.98
N TRP A 225 -15.23 15.04 20.06
CA TRP A 225 -14.89 13.74 19.49
C TRP A 225 -14.96 12.68 20.59
N THR A 226 -16.01 11.89 20.60
CA THR A 226 -16.26 10.82 21.59
C THR A 226 -15.66 9.52 21.08
N LEU A 227 -14.87 8.85 21.90
CA LEU A 227 -14.19 7.59 21.56
C LEU A 227 -15.21 6.46 21.34
N THR A 228 -15.11 5.78 20.22
CA THR A 228 -15.92 4.59 19.91
C THR A 228 -15.08 3.32 19.80
N GLU A 229 -13.79 3.44 19.44
CA GLU A 229 -12.91 2.27 19.34
C GLU A 229 -11.49 2.61 19.80
N MET A 230 -10.88 1.70 20.54
CA MET A 230 -9.49 1.74 20.96
C MET A 230 -8.86 0.35 20.78
N GLY A 231 -8.12 0.17 19.68
CA GLY A 231 -7.68 -1.15 19.23
C GLY A 231 -8.86 -2.05 18.89
N GLU A 232 -9.00 -3.17 19.59
CA GLU A 232 -10.12 -4.11 19.41
C GLU A 232 -11.31 -3.84 20.38
N ARG A 233 -11.19 -2.81 21.19
CA ARG A 233 -12.20 -2.48 22.21
C ARG A 233 -13.15 -1.40 21.73
N SER A 234 -14.45 -1.63 21.86
CA SER A 234 -15.53 -0.68 21.53
C SER A 234 -16.06 0.02 22.79
N PHE A 235 -16.48 1.27 22.61
CA PHE A 235 -17.05 2.13 23.64
C PHE A 235 -18.43 2.63 23.20
N SER A 236 -19.38 2.67 24.13
CA SER A 236 -20.75 3.14 23.89
C SER A 236 -21.16 4.34 24.76
N ALA A 237 -20.30 4.74 25.69
CA ALA A 237 -20.52 5.87 26.57
C ALA A 237 -20.03 7.20 26.00
N ASP A 238 -20.39 8.32 26.64
CA ASP A 238 -19.97 9.67 26.21
C ASP A 238 -18.51 10.01 26.56
N GLU A 239 -17.78 9.09 27.17
CA GLU A 239 -16.36 9.19 27.53
C GLU A 239 -15.62 7.89 27.23
N PRO A 240 -14.33 7.96 26.87
CA PRO A 240 -13.47 9.16 26.72
C PRO A 240 -13.84 10.07 25.53
N TYR A 241 -13.44 11.34 25.61
CA TYR A 241 -13.58 12.29 24.50
C TYR A 241 -12.42 13.29 24.41
N ILE A 242 -12.25 13.93 23.25
CA ILE A 242 -11.31 15.04 22.99
C ILE A 242 -11.99 16.17 22.20
N GLU A 243 -11.54 17.38 22.42
CA GLU A 243 -11.93 18.60 21.71
C GLU A 243 -10.66 19.36 21.32
N PHE A 244 -10.56 19.82 20.07
CA PHE A 244 -9.41 20.58 19.57
C PHE A 244 -9.71 22.08 19.60
N ASP A 245 -8.75 22.85 20.11
CA ASP A 245 -8.81 24.31 20.17
C ASP A 245 -7.87 24.91 19.11
N ARG A 246 -8.47 25.65 18.17
CA ARG A 246 -7.73 26.29 17.08
C ARG A 246 -6.89 27.45 17.56
N GLU A 247 -7.40 28.26 18.49
CA GLU A 247 -6.78 29.52 18.93
C GLU A 247 -5.56 29.26 19.82
N GLN A 248 -5.65 28.24 20.68
CA GLN A 248 -4.60 27.90 21.62
C GLN A 248 -3.62 26.84 21.09
N GLY A 249 -3.91 26.22 19.92
CA GLY A 249 -3.11 25.15 19.36
C GLY A 249 -3.01 23.95 20.29
N GLY A 250 -4.11 23.62 20.97
CA GLY A 250 -4.17 22.57 21.97
C GLY A 250 -5.36 21.65 21.81
N PHE A 251 -5.49 20.73 22.74
CA PHE A 251 -6.68 19.93 22.91
C PHE A 251 -7.00 19.76 24.38
N SER A 252 -8.27 19.52 24.68
CA SER A 252 -8.77 19.14 26.00
C SER A 252 -9.75 18.00 25.90
N GLY A 253 -10.12 17.38 27.04
CA GLY A 253 -11.07 16.28 27.03
C GLY A 253 -11.15 15.54 28.36
N SER A 254 -11.65 14.31 28.26
CA SER A 254 -11.74 13.36 29.37
C SER A 254 -11.20 12.00 28.95
N SER A 255 -10.46 11.35 29.85
CA SER A 255 -10.02 9.96 29.67
C SER A 255 -11.05 8.92 30.14
N GLY A 256 -12.26 9.39 30.52
CA GLY A 256 -13.28 8.58 31.17
C GLY A 256 -13.22 8.64 32.69
N CYS A 257 -12.11 9.08 33.29
CA CYS A 257 -11.94 9.30 34.73
C CYS A 257 -11.34 10.66 35.02
N ASN A 258 -10.35 11.06 34.32
CA ASN A 258 -9.59 12.29 34.49
C ASN A 258 -9.81 13.26 33.35
N ARG A 259 -9.75 14.56 33.65
CA ARG A 259 -9.65 15.59 32.62
C ARG A 259 -8.25 15.57 32.03
N ILE A 260 -8.15 15.72 30.73
CA ILE A 260 -6.90 15.77 29.99
C ILE A 260 -6.79 17.04 29.18
N SER A 261 -5.58 17.51 28.98
CA SER A 261 -5.26 18.60 28.03
C SER A 261 -3.83 18.45 27.54
N GLY A 262 -3.52 19.08 26.41
CA GLY A 262 -2.19 19.03 25.84
C GLY A 262 -2.07 19.96 24.62
N ARG A 263 -0.93 19.89 23.94
CA ARG A 263 -0.71 20.59 22.67
C ARG A 263 -1.03 19.69 21.50
N ALA A 264 -1.64 20.28 20.48
CA ALA A 264 -1.93 19.64 19.20
C ALA A 264 -1.15 20.38 18.09
N GLU A 265 -0.14 19.72 17.55
CA GLU A 265 0.60 20.19 16.39
C GLU A 265 -0.04 19.56 15.15
N ILE A 266 -0.73 20.40 14.36
CA ILE A 266 -1.49 19.98 13.20
C ILE A 266 -0.84 20.57 11.96
N ASN A 267 -0.45 19.69 11.02
CA ASN A 267 0.07 20.08 9.71
C ASN A 267 -0.55 19.16 8.65
N GLU A 268 -1.52 19.68 7.88
CA GLU A 268 -2.34 18.90 6.96
C GLU A 268 -3.01 17.71 7.66
N ALA A 269 -2.77 16.48 7.23
CA ALA A 269 -3.24 15.26 7.87
C ALA A 269 -2.34 14.74 9.00
N ARG A 270 -1.22 15.42 9.29
CA ARG A 270 -0.34 15.06 10.41
C ARG A 270 -0.87 15.65 11.69
N LEU A 271 -0.86 14.87 12.73
CA LEU A 271 -1.27 15.28 14.07
C LEU A 271 -0.28 14.71 15.08
N ARG A 272 0.30 15.57 15.87
CA ARG A 272 1.11 15.18 17.01
C ARG A 272 0.53 15.78 18.27
N LEU A 273 0.23 14.94 19.23
CA LEU A 273 -0.29 15.32 20.54
C LEU A 273 0.86 15.25 21.56
N THR A 274 1.16 16.39 22.20
CA THR A 274 2.32 16.51 23.09
C THR A 274 1.95 17.20 24.38
N ARG A 275 2.82 17.09 25.40
CA ARG A 275 2.61 17.72 26.70
C ARG A 275 1.25 17.38 27.33
N ILE A 276 0.85 16.12 27.20
CA ILE A 276 -0.41 15.65 27.71
C ILE A 276 -0.36 15.64 29.24
N ILE A 277 -1.26 16.36 29.86
CA ILE A 277 -1.46 16.39 31.31
C ILE A 277 -2.82 15.83 31.66
N SER A 278 -2.91 15.12 32.77
CA SER A 278 -4.12 14.54 33.29
C SER A 278 -4.30 14.92 34.77
N THR A 279 -5.53 15.16 35.22
CA THR A 279 -5.83 15.30 36.63
C THR A 279 -5.60 13.96 37.31
N LYS A 280 -5.18 14.00 38.60
CA LYS A 280 -4.86 12.77 39.36
C LYS A 280 -5.99 12.37 40.29
N ARG A 281 -7.15 12.01 39.73
CA ARG A 281 -8.19 11.35 40.50
C ARG A 281 -7.87 9.86 40.59
N GLY A 282 -8.10 9.22 41.74
CA GLY A 282 -8.01 7.78 41.86
C GLY A 282 -9.13 7.12 41.08
N CYS A 283 -8.81 6.41 40.02
CA CYS A 283 -9.78 5.69 39.20
C CYS A 283 -9.83 4.21 39.61
N PRO A 284 -10.99 3.59 39.73
CA PRO A 284 -11.05 2.16 40.04
C PRO A 284 -10.63 1.30 38.83
N GLY A 285 -9.82 0.29 39.09
CA GLY A 285 -9.38 -0.84 38.27
C GLY A 285 -9.41 -0.68 36.74
N GLU A 286 -10.57 -0.83 36.13
CA GLU A 286 -10.72 -0.81 34.67
C GLU A 286 -10.60 0.60 34.09
N ALA A 287 -11.15 1.62 34.74
CA ALA A 287 -11.05 3.01 34.29
C ALA A 287 -9.59 3.48 34.23
N GLN A 288 -8.74 3.06 35.16
CA GLN A 288 -7.30 3.34 35.16
C GLN A 288 -6.59 2.70 33.96
N ARG A 289 -6.96 1.47 33.61
CA ARG A 289 -6.37 0.79 32.43
C ARG A 289 -6.79 1.45 31.14
N ILE A 290 -8.05 1.87 31.02
CA ILE A 290 -8.56 2.63 29.87
C ILE A 290 -7.78 3.94 29.73
N GLU A 291 -7.68 4.73 30.78
CA GLU A 291 -6.94 6.00 30.80
C GLU A 291 -5.49 5.81 30.38
N THR A 292 -4.78 4.87 31.00
CA THR A 292 -3.36 4.60 30.68
C THR A 292 -3.17 4.25 29.19
N SER A 293 -4.04 3.39 28.64
CA SER A 293 -4.00 3.01 27.24
C SER A 293 -4.37 4.17 26.33
N PHE A 294 -5.38 4.95 26.68
CA PHE A 294 -5.84 6.10 25.91
C PHE A 294 -4.77 7.19 25.82
N LEU A 295 -4.17 7.59 26.95
CA LEU A 295 -3.10 8.59 26.97
C LEU A 295 -1.90 8.16 26.15
N ARG A 296 -1.46 6.91 26.29
CA ARG A 296 -0.35 6.36 25.50
C ARG A 296 -0.65 6.41 24.00
N LEU A 297 -1.85 6.02 23.56
CA LEU A 297 -2.23 6.03 22.16
C LEU A 297 -2.38 7.45 21.59
N LEU A 298 -2.81 8.42 22.42
CA LEU A 298 -2.79 9.84 22.03
C LEU A 298 -1.36 10.32 21.78
N GLU A 299 -0.37 9.95 22.60
CA GLU A 299 1.05 10.28 22.39
C GLU A 299 1.66 9.60 21.17
N GLU A 300 1.21 8.39 20.84
CA GLU A 300 1.66 7.65 19.64
C GLU A 300 1.05 8.18 18.35
N THR A 301 0.10 9.12 18.41
CA THR A 301 -0.57 9.66 17.22
C THR A 301 0.39 10.42 16.33
N THR A 302 0.39 10.06 15.05
CA THR A 302 1.20 10.70 14.00
C THR A 302 0.37 11.33 12.89
N ARG A 303 -0.88 10.87 12.72
CA ARG A 303 -1.79 11.30 11.65
C ARG A 303 -3.24 11.16 12.07
N PHE A 304 -4.11 11.94 11.43
CA PHE A 304 -5.56 11.82 11.57
C PHE A 304 -6.27 11.75 10.21
N ASP A 305 -7.51 11.28 10.22
CA ASP A 305 -8.44 11.29 9.09
C ASP A 305 -9.85 11.60 9.63
N VAL A 306 -10.54 12.57 9.04
CA VAL A 306 -11.93 12.90 9.36
C VAL A 306 -12.80 12.60 8.15
N ARG A 307 -13.85 11.81 8.35
CA ARG A 307 -14.85 11.49 7.33
C ARG A 307 -16.24 11.71 7.90
N GLY A 308 -16.89 12.79 7.50
CA GLY A 308 -18.16 13.19 8.07
C GLY A 308 -18.02 13.39 9.59
N ASP A 309 -18.71 12.60 10.37
CA ASP A 309 -18.70 12.65 11.83
C ASP A 309 -17.74 11.63 12.47
N THR A 310 -16.86 11.02 11.72
CA THR A 310 -15.87 10.05 12.20
C THR A 310 -14.46 10.60 12.13
N LEU A 311 -13.75 10.64 13.27
CA LEU A 311 -12.32 10.94 13.37
C LEU A 311 -11.54 9.66 13.67
N ARG A 312 -10.51 9.37 12.89
CA ARG A 312 -9.55 8.30 13.15
C ARG A 312 -8.16 8.85 13.39
N LEU A 313 -7.53 8.40 14.48
CA LEU A 313 -6.14 8.70 14.79
C LEU A 313 -5.28 7.47 14.47
N TYR A 314 -4.08 7.73 13.96
CA TYR A 314 -3.17 6.71 13.45
C TYR A 314 -1.78 6.82 14.09
N ALA A 315 -1.18 5.67 14.38
CA ALA A 315 0.24 5.53 14.62
C ALA A 315 0.86 4.75 13.45
N ASN A 316 1.80 5.37 12.71
CA ASN A 316 2.47 4.74 11.55
C ASN A 316 1.48 4.06 10.58
N ASP A 317 0.44 4.75 10.16
CA ASP A 317 -0.62 4.29 9.25
C ASP A 317 -1.57 3.21 9.80
N ARG A 318 -1.39 2.76 11.03
CA ARG A 318 -2.34 1.89 11.71
C ARG A 318 -3.36 2.74 12.47
N PRO A 319 -4.68 2.56 12.27
CA PRO A 319 -5.69 3.20 13.09
C PRO A 319 -5.59 2.68 14.53
N ILE A 320 -5.51 3.59 15.49
CA ILE A 320 -5.34 3.27 16.91
C ILE A 320 -6.51 3.73 17.77
N LEU A 321 -7.16 4.83 17.36
CA LEU A 321 -8.33 5.40 18.04
C LEU A 321 -9.34 5.83 16.96
N THR A 322 -10.63 5.51 17.18
CA THR A 322 -11.76 5.97 16.38
C THR A 322 -12.73 6.73 17.26
N PHE A 323 -13.17 7.89 16.79
CA PHE A 323 -14.10 8.76 17.49
C PHE A 323 -15.27 9.12 16.57
N VAL A 324 -16.39 9.51 17.18
CA VAL A 324 -17.51 10.15 16.49
C VAL A 324 -17.78 11.54 17.07
N SER A 325 -18.14 12.49 16.21
CA SER A 325 -18.58 13.81 16.68
C SER A 325 -20.01 13.77 17.16
N ARG A 326 -20.29 14.42 18.25
CA ARG A 326 -21.64 14.68 18.78
C ARG A 326 -21.87 16.16 18.97
#